data_3b2583f4633990bc1f38348c60141b6a
#
_entry.id   3b2583f4633990bc1f38348c60141b6a
#
_cell.length_a   1.000
_cell.length_b   1.000
_cell.length_c   1.000
_cell.angle_alpha   90.00
_cell.angle_beta   90.00
_cell.angle_gamma   90.00
#
_symmetry.space_group_name_H-M   'P 1'
#
loop_
_entity.id
_entity.type
_entity.pdbx_description
1 polymer ?
#
loop_
_entity_poly.entity_id
_entity_poly.type
_entity_poly.pdbx_seq_one_letter_code
_entity_poly.pdbx_strand_id
1 'polypeptide(L)'
;MAVSRFVFLYQAQSRGIQAVRIVDERLMSYNVEMTEVTGGTFWKAYTPGQIAGTEPLPPLVNLADMVKLQEWYAPIDTKNERLINLARAFGPVWVRVSGTWANKTYYNFDGKYEPGVVPEGFQNVLQKDQWLSLLDFVKTVDGKLLISFVNCPGIHDAETPWSPLAG
;
A
#
# COMPACT_ATOMS: atom_id res chain seq x y z
N MET A 1 44.73 -8.94 4.70
CA MET A 1 44.65 -7.79 3.78
C MET A 1 43.47 -6.92 4.20
N ALA A 2 43.76 -5.72 4.70
CA ALA A 2 42.71 -4.78 5.13
C ALA A 2 42.22 -4.02 3.88
N VAL A 3 40.94 -4.17 3.57
CA VAL A 3 40.30 -3.40 2.48
C VAL A 3 39.98 -2.02 3.05
N SER A 4 40.79 -1.01 2.66
CA SER A 4 40.55 0.37 2.97
C SER A 4 39.30 0.86 2.24
N ARG A 5 38.20 1.13 2.96
CA ARG A 5 37.01 1.79 2.40
C ARG A 5 37.28 3.29 2.33
N PHE A 6 37.46 3.80 1.14
CA PHE A 6 37.44 5.25 0.90
C PHE A 6 35.99 5.74 0.97
N VAL A 7 35.64 6.48 2.02
CA VAL A 7 34.37 7.21 2.10
C VAL A 7 34.61 8.59 1.49
N PHE A 8 34.09 8.85 0.30
CA PHE A 8 34.06 10.19 -0.28
C PHE A 8 32.89 10.96 0.34
N LEU A 9 33.17 11.86 1.26
CA LEU A 9 32.22 12.85 1.74
C LEU A 9 32.19 14.02 0.75
N TYR A 10 31.17 14.06 -0.09
CA TYR A 10 30.86 15.24 -0.89
C TYR A 10 30.19 16.28 0.01
N GLN A 11 30.92 17.30 0.40
CA GLN A 11 30.38 18.46 1.09
C GLN A 11 29.93 19.47 0.03
N ALA A 12 28.63 19.48 -0.29
CA ALA A 12 28.05 20.51 -1.15
C ALA A 12 28.08 21.84 -0.39
N GLN A 13 28.91 22.79 -0.83
CA GLN A 13 28.87 24.15 -0.28
C GLN A 13 27.71 24.92 -0.90
N SER A 14 26.65 25.13 -0.13
CA SER A 14 25.48 25.93 -0.52
C SER A 14 25.65 27.42 -0.35
N ARG A 15 26.86 27.97 -0.63
CA ARG A 15 27.10 29.41 -0.52
C ARG A 15 26.18 30.17 -1.47
N GLY A 16 25.28 30.98 -0.90
CA GLY A 16 24.34 31.82 -1.65
C GLY A 16 22.99 31.19 -2.00
N ILE A 17 22.72 29.96 -1.59
CA ILE A 17 21.40 29.36 -1.72
C ILE A 17 20.56 29.76 -0.51
N GLN A 18 19.49 30.51 -0.75
CA GLN A 18 18.54 30.87 0.28
C GLN A 18 17.61 29.66 0.57
N ALA A 19 17.44 29.31 1.85
CA ALA A 19 16.49 28.27 2.23
C ALA A 19 15.06 28.74 1.90
N VAL A 20 14.36 27.93 1.10
CA VAL A 20 12.97 28.24 0.68
C VAL A 20 11.97 27.76 1.74
N ARG A 21 12.27 26.64 2.40
CA ARG A 21 11.48 26.12 3.51
C ARG A 21 12.24 25.05 4.30
N ILE A 22 11.74 24.76 5.48
CA ILE A 22 12.18 23.59 6.27
C ILE A 22 11.33 22.41 5.81
N VAL A 23 11.96 21.28 5.48
CA VAL A 23 11.29 20.03 5.15
C VAL A 23 10.99 19.28 6.43
N ASP A 24 9.80 18.69 6.52
CA ASP A 24 9.39 17.84 7.65
C ASP A 24 10.33 16.62 7.74
N GLU A 25 10.57 16.14 8.95
CA GLU A 25 11.37 14.94 9.20
C GLU A 25 10.80 13.68 8.52
N ARG A 26 9.49 13.67 8.24
CA ARG A 26 8.76 12.62 7.52
C ARG A 26 8.87 12.77 6.01
N LEU A 27 10.07 13.07 5.51
CA LEU A 27 10.32 13.16 4.06
C LEU A 27 10.13 11.81 3.38
N MET A 28 10.54 10.73 4.03
CA MET A 28 10.37 9.36 3.52
C MET A 28 8.94 8.90 3.77
N SER A 29 8.42 8.15 2.81
CA SER A 29 7.11 7.52 2.92
C SER A 29 7.10 6.21 2.14
N TYR A 30 6.20 5.32 2.47
CA TYR A 30 5.95 4.13 1.68
C TYR A 30 4.46 3.92 1.45
N ASN A 31 4.16 3.37 0.29
CA ASN A 31 2.83 3.03 -0.13
C ASN A 31 2.58 1.55 0.11
N VAL A 32 1.42 1.26 0.66
CA VAL A 32 0.88 -0.08 0.87
C VAL A 32 -0.41 -0.17 0.06
N GLU A 33 -0.53 -1.15 -0.79
CA GLU A 33 -1.78 -1.41 -1.49
C GLU A 33 -2.82 -1.95 -0.51
N MET A 34 -4.09 -1.59 -0.70
CA MET A 34 -5.16 -2.06 0.17
C MET A 34 -5.25 -3.59 0.21
N THR A 35 -4.94 -4.27 -0.90
CA THR A 35 -4.90 -5.74 -0.94
C THR A 35 -3.81 -6.35 -0.08
N GLU A 36 -2.75 -5.61 0.23
CA GLU A 36 -1.74 -6.08 1.18
C GLU A 36 -2.25 -6.06 2.62
N VAL A 37 -3.22 -5.19 2.92
CA VAL A 37 -3.86 -5.12 4.25
C VAL A 37 -4.99 -6.13 4.37
N THR A 38 -5.85 -6.23 3.35
CA THR A 38 -7.04 -7.09 3.37
C THR A 38 -6.75 -8.52 2.94
N GLY A 39 -5.66 -8.77 2.24
CA GLY A 39 -5.50 -9.89 1.33
C GLY A 39 -6.30 -9.66 0.05
N GLY A 40 -5.96 -10.37 -0.99
CA GLY A 40 -6.66 -10.25 -2.26
C GLY A 40 -5.79 -10.53 -3.47
N THR A 41 -6.36 -10.29 -4.64
CA THR A 41 -5.71 -10.55 -5.91
C THR A 41 -4.85 -9.36 -6.32
N PHE A 42 -3.57 -9.61 -6.61
CA PHE A 42 -2.61 -8.62 -7.05
C PHE A 42 -1.65 -9.19 -8.10
N TRP A 43 -0.70 -8.38 -8.56
CA TRP A 43 0.23 -8.77 -9.61
C TRP A 43 1.15 -9.91 -9.18
N LYS A 44 1.29 -10.92 -10.04
CA LYS A 44 2.27 -11.99 -9.86
C LYS A 44 3.69 -11.46 -9.92
N ALA A 45 4.56 -12.04 -9.12
CA ALA A 45 5.99 -11.85 -9.31
C ALA A 45 6.43 -12.47 -10.65
N TYR A 46 7.40 -11.84 -11.32
CA TYR A 46 8.04 -12.46 -12.47
C TYR A 46 8.81 -13.72 -12.06
N THR A 47 8.72 -14.74 -12.89
CA THR A 47 9.55 -15.94 -12.73
C THR A 47 11.02 -15.62 -13.04
N PRO A 48 11.98 -16.39 -12.53
CA PRO A 48 13.39 -16.25 -12.94
C PRO A 48 13.60 -16.31 -14.46
N GLY A 49 12.84 -17.15 -15.15
CA GLY A 49 12.88 -17.26 -16.61
C GLY A 49 12.39 -16.00 -17.33
N GLN A 50 11.33 -15.39 -16.82
CA GLN A 50 10.82 -14.11 -17.34
C GLN A 50 11.82 -12.96 -17.11
N ILE A 51 12.42 -12.90 -15.94
CA ILE A 51 13.47 -11.93 -15.61
C ILE A 51 14.69 -12.11 -16.52
N ALA A 52 15.09 -13.35 -16.80
CA ALA A 52 16.19 -13.69 -17.69
C ALA A 52 15.84 -13.56 -19.19
N GLY A 53 14.58 -13.32 -19.54
CA GLY A 53 14.12 -13.26 -20.92
C GLY A 53 14.06 -14.63 -21.63
N THR A 54 14.11 -15.73 -20.90
CA THR A 54 14.05 -17.11 -21.43
C THR A 54 12.63 -17.68 -21.42
N GLU A 55 11.72 -17.04 -20.70
CA GLU A 55 10.31 -17.40 -20.62
C GLU A 55 9.45 -16.20 -21.05
N PRO A 56 8.50 -16.37 -22.01
CA PRO A 56 7.65 -15.28 -22.44
C PRO A 56 6.64 -14.90 -21.35
N LEU A 57 6.21 -13.64 -21.36
CA LEU A 57 5.04 -13.21 -20.60
C LEU A 57 3.76 -13.82 -21.22
N PRO A 58 2.71 -14.05 -20.39
CA PRO A 58 1.43 -14.47 -20.91
C PRO A 58 0.92 -13.47 -21.97
N PRO A 59 0.41 -13.95 -23.11
CA PRO A 59 -0.11 -13.05 -24.13
C PRO A 59 -1.35 -12.31 -23.60
N LEU A 60 -1.37 -11.00 -23.77
CA LEU A 60 -2.49 -10.13 -23.43
C LEU A 60 -3.14 -9.66 -24.74
N VAL A 61 -4.33 -10.15 -25.03
CA VAL A 61 -5.07 -9.79 -26.23
C VAL A 61 -6.13 -8.73 -25.92
N ASN A 62 -6.64 -8.76 -24.70
CA ASN A 62 -7.68 -7.83 -24.24
C ASN A 62 -7.54 -7.56 -22.73
N LEU A 63 -8.34 -6.62 -22.22
CA LEU A 63 -8.30 -6.21 -20.82
C LEU A 63 -8.66 -7.35 -19.84
N ALA A 64 -9.49 -8.31 -20.25
CA ALA A 64 -9.85 -9.45 -19.41
C ALA A 64 -8.66 -10.40 -19.18
N ASP A 65 -7.66 -10.40 -20.05
CA ASP A 65 -6.44 -11.19 -19.88
C ASP A 65 -5.56 -10.72 -18.74
N MET A 66 -5.79 -9.51 -18.22
CA MET A 66 -5.02 -8.97 -17.06
C MET A 66 -5.10 -9.89 -15.84
N VAL A 67 -6.16 -10.66 -15.70
CA VAL A 67 -6.32 -11.67 -14.65
C VAL A 67 -5.21 -12.75 -14.69
N LYS A 68 -4.64 -13.04 -15.86
CA LYS A 68 -3.55 -14.01 -16.05
C LYS A 68 -2.25 -13.54 -15.36
N LEU A 69 -2.12 -12.23 -15.16
CA LEU A 69 -0.96 -11.60 -14.50
C LEU A 69 -1.16 -11.43 -12.99
N GLN A 70 -2.26 -11.93 -12.45
CA GLN A 70 -2.63 -11.74 -11.05
C GLN A 70 -2.73 -13.09 -10.34
N GLU A 71 -2.49 -13.07 -9.03
CA GLU A 71 -2.73 -14.18 -8.12
C GLU A 71 -3.20 -13.66 -6.76
N TRP A 72 -3.73 -14.54 -5.92
CA TRP A 72 -4.20 -14.20 -4.59
C TRP A 72 -3.05 -14.21 -3.59
N TYR A 73 -2.97 -13.16 -2.77
CA TYR A 73 -2.02 -13.02 -1.67
C TYR A 73 -2.75 -12.95 -0.33
N ALA A 74 -2.18 -13.58 0.69
CA ALA A 74 -2.62 -13.40 2.05
C ALA A 74 -2.33 -11.96 2.54
N PRO A 75 -3.10 -11.46 3.54
CA PRO A 75 -2.77 -10.19 4.20
C PRO A 75 -1.34 -10.19 4.72
N ILE A 76 -0.69 -9.03 4.66
CA ILE A 76 0.64 -8.83 5.24
C ILE A 76 0.60 -9.01 6.75
N ASP A 77 1.58 -9.73 7.30
CA ASP A 77 1.73 -9.83 8.75
C ASP A 77 2.39 -8.57 9.31
N THR A 78 1.55 -7.64 9.77
CA THR A 78 1.97 -6.36 10.37
C THR A 78 2.66 -6.53 11.74
N LYS A 79 2.67 -7.73 12.31
CA LYS A 79 3.37 -8.07 13.56
C LYS A 79 4.75 -8.70 13.31
N ASN A 80 5.11 -8.93 12.06
CA ASN A 80 6.40 -9.50 11.70
C ASN A 80 7.53 -8.55 12.13
N GLU A 81 8.37 -8.99 13.06
CA GLU A 81 9.46 -8.19 13.64
C GLU A 81 10.46 -7.71 12.58
N ARG A 82 10.74 -8.53 11.56
CA ARG A 82 11.65 -8.15 10.47
C ARG A 82 11.07 -7.00 9.65
N LEU A 83 9.77 -7.04 9.35
CA LEU A 83 9.07 -5.96 8.66
C LEU A 83 9.09 -4.68 9.50
N ILE A 84 8.76 -4.78 10.79
CA ILE A 84 8.78 -3.65 11.73
C ILE A 84 10.17 -3.02 11.79
N ASN A 85 11.23 -3.82 11.91
CA ASN A 85 12.60 -3.33 11.98
C ASN A 85 13.04 -2.64 10.69
N LEU A 86 12.67 -3.19 9.52
CA LEU A 86 12.93 -2.55 8.23
C LEU A 86 12.17 -1.22 8.10
N ALA A 87 10.89 -1.20 8.48
CA ALA A 87 10.08 0.01 8.45
C ALA A 87 10.63 1.11 9.37
N ARG A 88 11.04 0.76 10.59
CA ARG A 88 11.68 1.69 11.54
C ARG A 88 13.00 2.28 11.04
N ALA A 89 13.73 1.54 10.19
CA ALA A 89 14.99 2.01 9.65
C ALA A 89 14.84 3.22 8.71
N PHE A 90 13.63 3.50 8.21
CA PHE A 90 13.33 4.71 7.45
C PHE A 90 13.14 5.95 8.33
N GLY A 91 13.06 5.79 9.65
CA GLY A 91 12.73 6.87 10.59
C GLY A 91 11.24 7.23 10.57
N PRO A 92 10.86 8.43 11.04
CA PRO A 92 9.49 8.90 10.98
C PRO A 92 8.98 8.97 9.54
N VAL A 93 7.82 8.36 9.27
CA VAL A 93 7.32 8.18 7.89
C VAL A 93 5.83 8.51 7.74
N TRP A 94 5.38 8.72 6.50
CA TRP A 94 3.99 8.57 6.12
C TRP A 94 3.77 7.15 5.58
N VAL A 95 2.80 6.44 6.15
CA VAL A 95 2.31 5.16 5.64
C VAL A 95 1.05 5.44 4.86
N ARG A 96 1.12 5.33 3.54
CA ARG A 96 -0.03 5.54 2.66
C ARG A 96 -0.64 4.21 2.27
N VAL A 97 -1.88 3.98 2.69
CA VAL A 97 -2.67 2.81 2.25
C VAL A 97 -3.65 3.26 1.19
N SER A 98 -3.52 2.72 -0.01
CA SER A 98 -4.28 3.18 -1.17
C SER A 98 -4.33 2.12 -2.27
N GLY A 99 -4.45 2.56 -3.51
CA GLY A 99 -4.53 1.72 -4.69
C GLY A 99 -5.94 1.58 -5.24
N THR A 100 -6.06 0.98 -6.40
CA THR A 100 -7.35 0.80 -7.08
C THR A 100 -8.34 -0.02 -6.25
N TRP A 101 -7.83 -1.00 -5.48
CA TRP A 101 -8.65 -1.84 -4.62
C TRP A 101 -9.22 -1.08 -3.41
N ALA A 102 -8.55 -0.04 -2.92
CA ALA A 102 -9.09 0.80 -1.84
C ALA A 102 -10.45 1.41 -2.20
N ASN A 103 -10.64 1.76 -3.48
CA ASN A 103 -11.88 2.32 -3.98
C ASN A 103 -13.08 1.35 -3.93
N LYS A 104 -12.82 0.07 -3.76
CA LYS A 104 -13.83 -1.01 -3.75
C LYS A 104 -13.72 -1.90 -2.52
N THR A 105 -13.22 -1.36 -1.42
CA THR A 105 -13.07 -2.07 -0.15
C THR A 105 -14.19 -1.67 0.81
N TYR A 106 -14.97 -2.63 1.27
CA TYR A 106 -15.96 -2.44 2.32
C TYR A 106 -15.27 -2.44 3.69
N TYR A 107 -15.63 -1.49 4.55
CA TYR A 107 -15.10 -1.36 5.91
C TYR A 107 -16.05 -2.04 6.90
N ASN A 108 -15.78 -3.29 7.24
CA ASN A 108 -16.63 -4.14 8.09
C ASN A 108 -16.31 -3.95 9.58
N PHE A 109 -16.51 -2.75 10.09
CA PHE A 109 -16.17 -2.43 11.48
C PHE A 109 -17.28 -2.80 12.49
N ASP A 110 -18.49 -2.97 12.00
CA ASP A 110 -19.65 -3.42 12.76
C ASP A 110 -19.82 -4.96 12.77
N GLY A 111 -19.00 -5.68 12.00
CA GLY A 111 -19.05 -7.14 11.93
C GLY A 111 -20.26 -7.69 11.17
N LYS A 112 -20.86 -6.89 10.28
CA LYS A 112 -22.04 -7.27 9.51
C LYS A 112 -21.80 -8.45 8.58
N TYR A 113 -20.60 -8.60 8.09
CA TYR A 113 -20.23 -9.67 7.15
C TYR A 113 -19.16 -10.57 7.74
N GLU A 114 -19.33 -11.87 7.59
CA GLU A 114 -18.32 -12.86 7.97
C GLU A 114 -17.05 -12.73 7.14
N PRO A 115 -15.87 -13.13 7.67
CA PRO A 115 -14.63 -13.15 6.91
C PRO A 115 -14.77 -13.92 5.59
N GLY A 116 -14.32 -13.32 4.49
CA GLY A 116 -14.43 -13.90 3.15
C GLY A 116 -15.74 -13.58 2.40
N VAL A 117 -16.73 -13.00 3.07
CA VAL A 117 -17.95 -12.52 2.41
C VAL A 117 -17.77 -11.10 1.95
N VAL A 118 -17.84 -10.88 0.64
CA VAL A 118 -17.73 -9.56 0.03
C VAL A 118 -19.11 -9.05 -0.36
N PRO A 119 -19.56 -7.89 0.15
CA PRO A 119 -20.85 -7.31 -0.23
C PRO A 119 -20.90 -6.96 -1.72
N GLU A 120 -22.12 -6.92 -2.24
CA GLU A 120 -22.36 -6.48 -3.62
C GLU A 120 -21.81 -5.06 -3.86
N GLY A 121 -21.17 -4.84 -5.01
CA GLY A 121 -20.54 -3.57 -5.37
C GLY A 121 -19.11 -3.38 -4.86
N PHE A 122 -18.63 -4.25 -3.97
CA PHE A 122 -17.26 -4.24 -3.45
C PHE A 122 -16.42 -5.38 -4.02
N GLN A 123 -15.11 -5.30 -3.84
CA GLN A 123 -14.15 -6.35 -4.27
C GLN A 123 -13.35 -6.90 -3.09
N ASN A 124 -13.20 -6.14 -2.02
CA ASN A 124 -12.48 -6.50 -0.82
C ASN A 124 -13.29 -6.11 0.42
N VAL A 125 -12.89 -6.68 1.55
CA VAL A 125 -13.42 -6.33 2.86
C VAL A 125 -12.26 -6.07 3.80
N LEU A 126 -12.24 -4.91 4.43
CA LEU A 126 -11.34 -4.59 5.53
C LEU A 126 -12.04 -4.92 6.85
N GLN A 127 -11.57 -5.95 7.51
CA GLN A 127 -12.09 -6.36 8.80
C GLN A 127 -11.55 -5.45 9.92
N LYS A 128 -12.28 -5.33 11.00
CA LYS A 128 -11.92 -4.48 12.14
C LYS A 128 -10.57 -4.85 12.75
N ASP A 129 -10.27 -6.12 12.87
CA ASP A 129 -8.99 -6.62 13.40
C ASP A 129 -7.80 -6.29 12.49
N GLN A 130 -7.98 -6.40 11.17
CA GLN A 130 -6.99 -5.97 10.19
C GLN A 130 -6.72 -4.46 10.30
N TRP A 131 -7.79 -3.67 10.44
CA TRP A 131 -7.68 -2.23 10.65
C TRP A 131 -6.91 -1.87 11.92
N LEU A 132 -7.25 -2.51 13.05
CA LEU A 132 -6.56 -2.29 14.32
C LEU A 132 -5.09 -2.71 14.24
N SER A 133 -4.79 -3.82 13.57
CA SER A 133 -3.42 -4.29 13.36
C SER A 133 -2.59 -3.33 12.50
N LEU A 134 -3.19 -2.75 11.46
CA LEU A 134 -2.58 -1.70 10.65
C LEU A 134 -2.25 -0.45 11.48
N LEU A 135 -3.22 0.01 12.30
CA LEU A 135 -3.01 1.19 13.17
C LEU A 135 -1.90 0.95 14.18
N ASP A 136 -1.82 -0.24 14.77
CA ASP A 136 -0.76 -0.61 15.70
C ASP A 136 0.61 -0.65 15.00
N PHE A 137 0.68 -1.21 13.79
CA PHE A 137 1.89 -1.16 12.98
C PHE A 137 2.33 0.29 12.72
N VAL A 138 1.44 1.15 12.21
CA VAL A 138 1.73 2.55 11.92
C VAL A 138 2.28 3.27 13.15
N LYS A 139 1.65 3.06 14.31
CA LYS A 139 2.13 3.60 15.59
C LYS A 139 3.51 3.06 15.97
N THR A 140 3.72 1.75 15.81
CA THR A 140 4.96 1.06 16.16
C THR A 140 6.16 1.56 15.37
N VAL A 141 5.96 2.00 14.13
CA VAL A 141 7.02 2.50 13.24
C VAL A 141 7.14 4.04 13.23
N ASP A 142 6.56 4.72 14.22
CA ASP A 142 6.47 6.20 14.26
C ASP A 142 5.88 6.76 12.94
N GLY A 143 4.85 6.11 12.44
CA GLY A 143 4.17 6.48 11.22
C GLY A 143 3.00 7.46 11.44
N LYS A 144 2.64 8.16 10.36
CA LYS A 144 1.35 8.82 10.17
C LYS A 144 0.62 8.14 9.03
N LEU A 145 -0.66 7.82 9.24
CA LEU A 145 -1.46 7.14 8.24
C LEU A 145 -2.10 8.13 7.26
N LEU A 146 -1.97 7.83 5.97
CA LEU A 146 -2.76 8.41 4.89
C LEU A 146 -3.52 7.27 4.22
N ILE A 147 -4.85 7.34 4.18
CA ILE A 147 -5.67 6.29 3.61
C ILE A 147 -6.61 6.85 2.54
N SER A 148 -6.82 6.08 1.47
CA SER A 148 -7.83 6.35 0.47
C SER A 148 -9.16 5.76 0.93
N PHE A 149 -10.21 6.57 0.90
CA PHE A 149 -11.56 6.12 1.17
C PHE A 149 -12.18 5.44 -0.06
N VAL A 150 -13.18 4.63 0.21
CA VAL A 150 -13.95 3.92 -0.80
C VAL A 150 -14.72 4.90 -1.70
N ASN A 151 -14.76 4.56 -3.00
CA ASN A 151 -15.62 5.22 -3.98
C ASN A 151 -16.48 4.13 -4.63
N CYS A 152 -17.60 3.85 -4.02
CA CYS A 152 -18.52 2.77 -4.40
C CYS A 152 -19.89 3.30 -4.84
N PRO A 153 -20.73 2.45 -5.45
CA PRO A 153 -22.12 2.80 -5.72
C PRO A 153 -22.85 3.31 -4.47
N GLY A 154 -23.65 4.37 -4.64
CA GLY A 154 -24.40 5.00 -3.55
C GLY A 154 -23.69 6.16 -2.88
N ILE A 155 -22.39 6.38 -3.07
CA ILE A 155 -21.71 7.57 -2.59
C ILE A 155 -22.15 8.79 -3.41
N HIS A 156 -22.22 8.64 -4.72
CA HIS A 156 -22.79 9.61 -5.61
C HIS A 156 -23.06 8.97 -6.99
N ASP A 157 -24.03 9.47 -7.72
CA ASP A 157 -24.25 9.20 -9.15
C ASP A 157 -24.24 10.52 -9.96
N ALA A 158 -24.52 10.45 -11.24
CA ALA A 158 -24.51 11.62 -12.12
C ALA A 158 -25.57 12.67 -11.76
N GLU A 159 -26.62 12.29 -11.05
CA GLU A 159 -27.80 13.11 -10.78
C GLU A 159 -27.88 13.57 -9.32
N THR A 160 -27.22 12.84 -8.42
CA THR A 160 -27.26 13.10 -6.97
C THR A 160 -25.94 13.67 -6.45
N PRO A 161 -26.01 14.70 -5.59
CA PRO A 161 -24.81 15.22 -4.95
C PRO A 161 -24.18 14.17 -4.01
N TRP A 162 -22.92 14.37 -3.67
CA TRP A 162 -22.21 13.54 -2.71
C TRP A 162 -23.00 13.38 -1.41
N SER A 163 -23.20 12.12 -1.00
CA SER A 163 -23.78 11.78 0.28
C SER A 163 -22.69 11.41 1.28
N PRO A 164 -22.49 12.19 2.36
CA PRO A 164 -21.50 11.85 3.38
C PRO A 164 -21.92 10.65 4.25
N LEU A 165 -23.16 10.16 4.07
CA LEU A 165 -23.73 9.05 4.83
C LEU A 165 -23.79 7.74 4.01
N ALA A 166 -23.40 7.77 2.75
CA ALA A 166 -23.34 6.59 1.90
C ALA A 166 -21.92 6.00 1.96
N GLY A 167 -21.66 5.20 3.00
CA GLY A 167 -20.36 4.55 3.19
C GLY A 167 -20.36 3.70 4.43
#